data_d8c8f19719ee0822b7a36ff179450e22
#
_entry.id   d8c8f19719ee0822b7a36ff179450e22
#
_cell.length_a   1.000
_cell.length_b   1.000
_cell.length_c   1.000
_cell.angle_alpha   90.00
_cell.angle_beta   90.00
_cell.angle_gamma   90.00
#
_symmetry.space_group_name_H-M   'P 1'
#
loop_
_entity.id
_entity.type
_entity.pdbx_description
1 polymer ?
#
loop_
_entity_poly.entity_id
_entity_poly.type
_entity_poly.pdbx_seq_one_letter_code
_entity_poly.pdbx_strand_id
1 'polypeptide(L)'
;MYDTILVPIDGSDGANRAIEHGLELAERFDAALYAIFVVDTRLYGEPGLSSTELVIDEIEDTGHGYLTDFAERADNHGIEIETRSCHGVPQEEIVTYADEVDADAIVMGYQGQTHEGRGQIGSVVDRVLQDATRPVFAV
;
A
#
# COMPACT_ATOMS: atom_id res chain seq x y z
N MET A 1 9.95 2.33 19.31
CA MET A 1 9.58 3.50 18.47
C MET A 1 8.68 3.08 17.33
N TYR A 2 9.06 2.11 16.53
CA TYR A 2 8.22 1.63 15.43
C TYR A 2 7.55 0.32 15.83
N ASP A 3 6.31 0.41 16.35
CA ASP A 3 5.54 -0.77 16.76
C ASP A 3 4.55 -1.19 15.66
N THR A 4 4.15 -0.25 14.80
CA THR A 4 3.15 -0.47 13.76
C THR A 4 3.58 0.25 12.48
N ILE A 5 3.70 -0.49 11.39
CA ILE A 5 4.15 0.04 10.10
C ILE A 5 3.11 -0.29 9.03
N LEU A 6 2.67 0.73 8.28
CA LEU A 6 1.76 0.56 7.15
C LEU A 6 2.54 0.57 5.84
N VAL A 7 2.28 -0.40 4.99
CA VAL A 7 2.90 -0.51 3.66
C VAL A 7 1.79 -0.57 2.60
N PRO A 8 1.50 0.54 1.91
CA PRO A 8 0.63 0.52 0.74
C PRO A 8 1.32 -0.19 -0.43
N ILE A 9 0.58 -1.00 -1.16
CA ILE A 9 1.10 -1.75 -2.29
C ILE A 9 0.19 -1.62 -3.51
N ASP A 10 0.78 -1.64 -4.70
CA ASP A 10 0.05 -1.58 -5.98
C ASP A 10 0.65 -2.51 -7.04
N GLY A 11 1.57 -3.39 -6.65
CA GLY A 11 2.24 -4.31 -7.56
C GLY A 11 3.39 -3.70 -8.36
N SER A 12 3.70 -2.43 -8.16
CA SER A 12 4.82 -1.76 -8.84
C SER A 12 6.18 -2.18 -8.27
N ASP A 13 7.25 -1.86 -8.98
CA ASP A 13 8.62 -2.06 -8.47
C ASP A 13 8.86 -1.23 -7.21
N GLY A 14 8.30 -0.01 -7.15
CA GLY A 14 8.37 0.83 -5.97
C GLY A 14 7.70 0.18 -4.76
N ALA A 15 6.52 -0.41 -4.95
CA ALA A 15 5.83 -1.13 -3.89
C ALA A 15 6.63 -2.35 -3.43
N ASN A 16 7.30 -3.06 -4.34
CA ASN A 16 8.16 -4.18 -3.98
C ASN A 16 9.35 -3.74 -3.13
N ARG A 17 9.96 -2.59 -3.45
CA ARG A 17 11.00 -2.01 -2.59
C ARG A 17 10.46 -1.65 -1.21
N ALA A 18 9.24 -1.09 -1.17
CA ALA A 18 8.58 -0.75 0.09
C ALA A 18 8.32 -1.98 0.95
N ILE A 19 7.91 -3.09 0.33
CA ILE A 19 7.72 -4.37 1.03
C ILE A 19 9.03 -4.82 1.68
N GLU A 20 10.14 -4.79 0.94
CA GLU A 20 11.45 -5.17 1.46
C GLU A 20 11.88 -4.31 2.65
N HIS A 21 11.69 -2.99 2.54
CA HIS A 21 11.99 -2.05 3.63
C HIS A 21 11.08 -2.28 4.84
N GLY A 22 9.78 -2.49 4.59
CA GLY A 22 8.82 -2.76 5.66
C GLY A 22 9.14 -4.03 6.43
N LEU A 23 9.50 -5.10 5.73
CA LEU A 23 9.91 -6.36 6.36
C LEU A 23 11.16 -6.17 7.22
N GLU A 24 12.16 -5.48 6.70
CA GLU A 24 13.39 -5.23 7.45
C GLU A 24 13.15 -4.37 8.69
N LEU A 25 12.38 -3.30 8.57
CA LEU A 25 12.04 -2.46 9.71
C LEU A 25 11.23 -3.25 10.76
N ALA A 26 10.27 -4.04 10.34
CA ALA A 26 9.46 -4.85 11.24
C ALA A 26 10.31 -5.88 12.00
N GLU A 27 11.28 -6.50 11.32
CA GLU A 27 12.21 -7.42 11.96
C GLU A 27 13.08 -6.73 13.00
N ARG A 28 13.64 -5.58 12.64
CA ARG A 28 14.58 -4.85 13.54
C ARG A 28 13.90 -4.27 14.77
N PHE A 29 12.66 -3.82 14.63
CA PHE A 29 11.93 -3.15 15.71
C PHE A 29 10.86 -4.03 16.36
N ASP A 30 10.73 -5.27 15.92
CA ASP A 30 9.66 -6.18 16.37
C ASP A 30 8.29 -5.53 16.19
N ALA A 31 8.07 -4.94 15.01
CA ALA A 31 6.85 -4.22 14.67
C ALA A 31 5.84 -5.12 13.97
N ALA A 32 4.56 -4.79 14.11
CA ALA A 32 3.50 -5.38 13.29
C ALA A 32 3.38 -4.63 11.96
N LEU A 33 3.06 -5.34 10.90
CA LEU A 33 2.82 -4.78 9.58
C LEU A 33 1.34 -4.69 9.28
N TYR A 34 0.98 -3.64 8.54
CA TYR A 34 -0.33 -3.50 7.90
C TYR A 34 -0.08 -3.21 6.43
N ALA A 35 -0.79 -3.92 5.56
CA ALA A 35 -0.69 -3.72 4.11
C ALA A 35 -2.05 -3.30 3.56
N ILE A 36 -2.06 -2.37 2.62
CA ILE A 36 -3.28 -1.92 1.97
C ILE A 36 -3.11 -1.89 0.45
N PHE A 37 -4.10 -2.43 -0.24
CA PHE A 37 -4.26 -2.32 -1.68
C PHE A 37 -5.55 -1.56 -1.96
N VAL A 38 -5.45 -0.46 -2.71
CA VAL A 38 -6.62 0.38 -3.03
C VAL A 38 -6.90 0.30 -4.53
N VAL A 39 -8.13 -0.11 -4.87
CA VAL A 39 -8.62 0.03 -6.24
C VAL A 39 -9.04 1.49 -6.43
N ASP A 40 -8.32 2.18 -7.32
CA ASP A 40 -8.56 3.61 -7.58
C ASP A 40 -9.81 3.77 -8.44
N THR A 41 -10.91 4.13 -7.81
CA THR A 41 -12.20 4.26 -8.48
C THR A 41 -12.25 5.40 -9.49
N ARG A 42 -11.31 6.35 -9.41
CA ARG A 42 -11.25 7.46 -10.37
C ARG A 42 -10.79 7.02 -11.76
N LEU A 43 -10.12 5.86 -11.85
CA LEU A 43 -9.54 5.35 -13.11
C LEU A 43 -10.50 4.49 -13.93
N TYR A 44 -11.60 3.99 -13.35
CA TYR A 44 -12.41 2.92 -13.94
C TYR A 44 -13.83 3.33 -14.28
N GLY A 45 -14.16 4.61 -14.22
CA GLY A 45 -15.49 5.12 -14.63
C GLY A 45 -16.59 4.80 -13.62
N GLU A 46 -17.85 4.95 -14.07
CA GLU A 46 -19.00 4.80 -13.18
C GLU A 46 -19.29 3.34 -12.85
N PRO A 47 -19.56 3.03 -11.55
CA PRO A 47 -20.04 1.72 -11.16
C PRO A 47 -21.38 1.38 -11.83
N GLY A 48 -21.56 0.14 -12.21
CA GLY A 48 -22.82 -0.34 -12.81
C GLY A 48 -22.75 -0.65 -14.29
N LEU A 49 -21.66 -0.34 -14.97
CA LEU A 49 -21.41 -0.87 -16.31
C LEU A 49 -20.77 -2.25 -16.15
N SER A 50 -21.35 -3.27 -16.73
CA SER A 50 -20.90 -4.65 -16.56
C SER A 50 -19.44 -4.88 -16.93
N SER A 51 -18.93 -4.17 -17.94
CA SER A 51 -17.51 -4.23 -18.32
C SER A 51 -16.59 -3.59 -17.28
N THR A 52 -17.04 -2.51 -16.63
CA THR A 52 -16.30 -1.84 -15.55
C THR A 52 -16.23 -2.72 -14.30
N GLU A 53 -17.34 -3.38 -13.96
CA GLU A 53 -17.38 -4.32 -12.83
C GLU A 53 -16.39 -5.49 -13.02
N LEU A 54 -16.34 -6.06 -14.23
CA LEU A 54 -15.40 -7.13 -14.54
C LEU A 54 -13.94 -6.69 -14.41
N VAL A 55 -13.62 -5.49 -14.85
CA VAL A 55 -12.27 -4.93 -14.73
C VAL A 55 -11.91 -4.71 -13.25
N ILE A 56 -12.84 -4.17 -12.46
CA ILE A 56 -12.64 -3.96 -11.03
C ILE A 56 -12.42 -5.30 -10.32
N ASP A 57 -13.21 -6.32 -10.65
CA ASP A 57 -13.05 -7.66 -10.07
C ASP A 57 -11.68 -8.25 -10.36
N GLU A 58 -11.18 -8.10 -11.60
CA GLU A 58 -9.84 -8.56 -11.98
C GLU A 58 -8.74 -7.82 -11.19
N ILE A 59 -8.89 -6.53 -10.99
CA ILE A 59 -7.93 -5.72 -10.22
C ILE A 59 -7.96 -6.12 -8.75
N GLU A 60 -9.14 -6.36 -8.20
CA GLU A 60 -9.27 -6.86 -6.82
C GLU A 60 -8.58 -8.22 -6.65
N ASP A 61 -8.80 -9.13 -7.58
CA ASP A 61 -8.18 -10.46 -7.53
C ASP A 61 -6.66 -10.35 -7.60
N THR A 62 -6.15 -9.50 -8.48
CA THR A 62 -4.72 -9.23 -8.59
C THR A 62 -4.18 -8.64 -7.29
N GLY A 63 -4.88 -7.68 -6.71
CA GLY A 63 -4.51 -7.04 -5.45
C GLY A 63 -4.50 -8.03 -4.28
N HIS A 64 -5.48 -8.93 -4.23
CA HIS A 64 -5.51 -10.01 -3.24
C HIS A 64 -4.28 -10.91 -3.37
N GLY A 65 -3.84 -11.19 -4.59
CA GLY A 65 -2.60 -11.94 -4.83
C GLY A 65 -1.37 -11.24 -4.25
N TYR A 66 -1.24 -9.94 -4.49
CA TYR A 66 -0.14 -9.14 -3.93
C TYR A 66 -0.16 -9.15 -2.40
N LEU A 67 -1.34 -8.97 -1.80
CA LEU A 67 -1.49 -8.97 -0.35
C LEU A 67 -1.17 -10.34 0.24
N THR A 68 -1.61 -11.42 -0.40
CA THR A 68 -1.32 -12.79 0.03
C THR A 68 0.17 -13.08 -0.01
N ASP A 69 0.85 -12.69 -1.09
CA ASP A 69 2.30 -12.87 -1.22
C ASP A 69 3.07 -12.12 -0.13
N PHE A 70 2.65 -10.89 0.16
CA PHE A 70 3.27 -10.11 1.23
C PHE A 70 3.05 -10.76 2.59
N ALA A 71 1.80 -11.20 2.85
CA ALA A 71 1.48 -11.87 4.11
C ALA A 71 2.29 -13.15 4.31
N GLU A 72 2.51 -13.94 3.25
CA GLU A 72 3.35 -15.13 3.31
C GLU A 72 4.80 -14.79 3.63
N ARG A 73 5.34 -13.74 3.02
CA ARG A 73 6.71 -13.28 3.28
C ARG A 73 6.86 -12.82 4.73
N ALA A 74 5.91 -12.09 5.25
CA ALA A 74 5.90 -11.64 6.65
C ALA A 74 5.85 -12.84 7.61
N ASP A 75 4.98 -13.79 7.32
CA ASP A 75 4.83 -14.99 8.13
C ASP A 75 6.11 -15.81 8.17
N ASN A 76 6.80 -15.95 7.04
CA ASN A 76 8.10 -16.64 6.95
C ASN A 76 9.18 -15.99 7.82
N HIS A 77 9.05 -14.72 8.13
CA HIS A 77 9.95 -13.97 9.01
C HIS A 77 9.42 -13.85 10.43
N GLY A 78 8.29 -14.49 10.76
CA GLY A 78 7.68 -14.39 12.08
C GLY A 78 7.09 -13.02 12.40
N ILE A 79 6.71 -12.24 11.37
CA ILE A 79 6.16 -10.90 11.51
C ILE A 79 4.65 -10.96 11.42
N GLU A 80 3.95 -10.33 12.37
CA GLU A 80 2.50 -10.19 12.32
C GLU A 80 2.11 -9.21 11.23
N ILE A 81 1.12 -9.56 10.41
CA ILE A 81 0.62 -8.72 9.34
C ILE A 81 -0.89 -8.81 9.22
N GLU A 82 -1.54 -7.65 9.04
CA GLU A 82 -2.92 -7.57 8.59
C GLU A 82 -2.95 -6.93 7.21
N THR A 83 -3.88 -7.39 6.38
CA THR A 83 -4.04 -6.90 5.02
C THR A 83 -5.44 -6.32 4.82
N ARG A 84 -5.54 -5.28 3.98
CA ARG A 84 -6.82 -4.67 3.61
C ARG A 84 -6.83 -4.41 2.11
N SER A 85 -7.94 -4.77 1.47
CA SER A 85 -8.26 -4.39 0.10
C SER A 85 -9.51 -3.52 0.14
N CYS A 86 -9.48 -2.39 -0.54
CA CYS A 86 -10.63 -1.46 -0.57
C CYS A 86 -10.67 -0.71 -1.88
N HIS A 87 -11.79 0.00 -2.10
CA HIS A 87 -11.98 0.90 -3.23
C HIS A 87 -11.97 2.33 -2.72
N GLY A 88 -11.48 3.25 -3.52
CA GLY A 88 -11.53 4.66 -3.16
C GLY A 88 -10.42 5.46 -3.82
N VAL A 89 -10.10 6.57 -3.21
CA VAL A 89 -8.99 7.43 -3.61
C VAL A 89 -7.76 7.00 -2.82
N PRO A 90 -6.71 6.48 -3.48
CA PRO A 90 -5.60 5.82 -2.77
C PRO A 90 -4.99 6.65 -1.64
N GLN A 91 -4.65 7.91 -1.87
CA GLN A 91 -4.03 8.75 -0.84
C GLN A 91 -4.95 8.98 0.36
N GLU A 92 -6.26 9.05 0.15
CA GLU A 92 -7.23 9.20 1.23
C GLU A 92 -7.34 7.92 2.05
N GLU A 93 -7.46 6.79 1.36
CA GLU A 93 -7.59 5.48 2.02
C GLU A 93 -6.33 5.12 2.82
N ILE A 94 -5.16 5.44 2.28
CA ILE A 94 -3.88 5.19 2.95
C ILE A 94 -3.79 6.01 4.25
N VAL A 95 -4.06 7.31 4.18
CA VAL A 95 -3.99 8.19 5.36
C VAL A 95 -5.02 7.78 6.41
N THR A 96 -6.24 7.49 5.97
CA THR A 96 -7.32 7.03 6.87
C THR A 96 -6.94 5.73 7.57
N TYR A 97 -6.42 4.76 6.83
CA TYR A 97 -6.02 3.49 7.43
C TYR A 97 -4.84 3.65 8.39
N ALA A 98 -3.88 4.50 8.05
CA ALA A 98 -2.77 4.83 8.95
C ALA A 98 -3.28 5.41 10.27
N ASP A 99 -4.30 6.25 10.22
CA ASP A 99 -4.93 6.81 11.43
C ASP A 99 -5.69 5.74 12.22
N GLU A 100 -6.43 4.87 11.54
CA GLU A 100 -7.19 3.78 12.20
C GLU A 100 -6.29 2.84 12.98
N VAL A 101 -5.15 2.47 12.42
CA VAL A 101 -4.22 1.52 13.06
C VAL A 101 -3.17 2.21 13.92
N ASP A 102 -3.19 3.54 13.95
CA ASP A 102 -2.20 4.36 14.65
C ASP A 102 -0.77 3.98 14.23
N ALA A 103 -0.53 3.96 12.92
CA ALA A 103 0.75 3.59 12.38
C ALA A 103 1.86 4.56 12.80
N ASP A 104 2.99 4.03 13.20
CA ASP A 104 4.17 4.83 13.56
C ASP A 104 4.91 5.34 12.34
N ALA A 105 4.76 4.66 11.21
CA ALA A 105 5.34 5.05 9.94
C ALA A 105 4.57 4.46 8.78
N ILE A 106 4.64 5.13 7.64
CA ILE A 106 4.15 4.62 6.35
C ILE A 106 5.38 4.40 5.47
N VAL A 107 5.52 3.23 4.89
CA VAL A 107 6.62 2.92 3.97
C VAL A 107 6.01 2.65 2.61
N MET A 108 6.35 3.45 1.61
CA MET A 108 5.79 3.28 0.26
C MET A 108 6.83 3.62 -0.80
N GLY A 109 6.65 3.07 -2.00
CA GLY A 109 7.50 3.42 -3.13
C GLY A 109 7.36 4.90 -3.48
N TYR A 110 8.47 5.54 -3.85
CA TYR A 110 8.40 6.93 -4.28
C TYR A 110 7.70 7.10 -5.63
N GLN A 111 7.52 6.00 -6.38
CA GLN A 111 6.76 5.93 -7.63
C GLN A 111 5.81 4.75 -7.59
N GLY A 112 4.58 4.93 -8.11
CA GLY A 112 3.66 3.85 -8.35
C GLY A 112 3.70 3.39 -9.81
N GLN A 113 2.71 2.64 -10.26
CA GLN A 113 2.66 2.07 -11.62
C GLN A 113 2.65 3.13 -12.71
N THR A 114 1.96 4.25 -12.51
CA THR A 114 1.82 5.29 -13.54
C THR A 114 3.06 6.14 -13.75
N HIS A 115 4.00 6.10 -12.82
CA HIS A 115 5.22 6.93 -12.84
C HIS A 115 6.52 6.12 -12.88
N GLU A 116 6.44 4.81 -13.06
CA GLU A 116 7.62 3.94 -13.11
C GLU A 116 8.60 4.36 -14.19
N GLY A 117 9.89 4.41 -13.82
CA GLY A 117 10.97 4.70 -14.75
C GLY A 117 11.16 6.16 -15.13
N ARG A 118 10.35 7.08 -14.60
CA ARG A 118 10.40 8.50 -14.95
C ARG A 118 11.25 9.36 -14.03
N GLY A 119 11.77 8.81 -12.93
CA GLY A 119 12.58 9.54 -11.97
C GLY A 119 11.82 10.60 -11.15
N GLN A 120 10.52 10.69 -11.32
CA GLN A 120 9.66 11.64 -10.61
C GLN A 120 8.95 10.95 -9.44
N ILE A 121 8.67 11.70 -8.39
CA ILE A 121 7.85 11.20 -7.29
C ILE A 121 6.42 10.94 -7.80
N GLY A 122 5.80 9.83 -7.37
CA GLY A 122 4.44 9.49 -7.77
C GLY A 122 3.41 10.42 -7.15
N SER A 123 2.27 10.59 -7.83
CA SER A 123 1.20 11.47 -7.36
C SER A 123 0.60 11.03 -6.02
N VAL A 124 0.43 9.72 -5.83
CA VAL A 124 -0.14 9.18 -4.58
C VAL A 124 0.81 9.42 -3.41
N VAL A 125 2.09 9.08 -3.56
CA VAL A 125 3.08 9.27 -2.48
C VAL A 125 3.29 10.74 -2.18
N ASP A 126 3.31 11.61 -3.19
CA ASP A 126 3.41 13.05 -3.00
C ASP A 126 2.25 13.55 -2.14
N ARG A 127 1.04 13.11 -2.42
CA ARG A 127 -0.15 13.51 -1.67
C ARG A 127 -0.15 12.94 -0.26
N VAL A 128 0.29 11.71 -0.07
CA VAL A 128 0.44 11.11 1.27
C VAL A 128 1.45 11.89 2.09
N LEU A 129 2.58 12.29 1.49
CA LEU A 129 3.57 13.13 2.17
C LEU A 129 3.01 14.46 2.63
N GLN A 130 2.10 15.05 1.86
CA GLN A 130 1.45 16.31 2.22
C GLN A 130 0.42 16.15 3.35
N ASP A 131 -0.34 15.07 3.34
CA ASP A 131 -1.52 14.90 4.18
C ASP A 131 -1.25 14.06 5.44
N ALA A 132 -0.21 13.25 5.46
CA ALA A 132 0.11 12.38 6.59
C ALA A 132 0.60 13.17 7.81
N THR A 133 0.20 12.73 9.00
CA THR A 133 0.63 13.30 10.27
C THR A 133 1.72 12.45 10.95
N ARG A 134 2.27 11.50 10.25
CA ARG A 134 3.27 10.54 10.73
C ARG A 134 4.40 10.40 9.73
N PRO A 135 5.56 9.87 10.12
CA PRO A 135 6.69 9.67 9.20
C PRO A 135 6.30 8.84 7.97
N VAL A 136 6.77 9.27 6.81
CA VAL A 136 6.59 8.54 5.54
C VAL A 136 7.98 8.32 4.95
N PHE A 137 8.28 7.04 4.71
CA PHE A 137 9.52 6.66 4.02
C PHE A 137 9.17 6.37 2.56
N ALA A 138 9.61 7.25 1.66
CA ALA A 138 9.45 7.07 0.22
C ALA A 138 10.71 6.42 -0.33
N VAL A 139 10.59 5.17 -0.74
CA VAL A 139 11.75 4.33 -1.11
C VAL A 139 11.78 3.95 -2.58
#